data_af29997824ca6a2ddbe5341051867382
#
_entry.id   af29997824ca6a2ddbe5341051867382
#
_cell.length_a   1.000
_cell.length_b   1.000
_cell.length_c   1.000
_cell.angle_alpha   90.00
_cell.angle_beta   90.00
_cell.angle_gamma   90.00
#
_symmetry.space_group_name_H-M   'P 1'
#
loop_
_entity.id
_entity.type
_entity.pdbx_description
1 polymer ?
#
loop_
_entity_poly.entity_id
_entity_poly.type
_entity_poly.pdbx_seq_one_letter_code
_entity_poly.pdbx_strand_id
1 'polypeptide(L)'
;MANTKRKDKSRKVLRKGESQRPDGTYQFRWTDENRKRHCIYARNLDDLRYKEDEIDKDKKDGIKAEARYTSLNDMYELWRDLKRGIKNNTFENYKYMYETFVRNQIGSQFIMSIKKTDIKRYYNSLVDERHLKPATIDSIHTVLHQVFEMAVDDDYIRSNPTDNVLRELKKSHCFKTEKRRALTKPEQELFLNYLKNTPEAQYWYPISVSYT
;
A
#
# COMPACT_ATOMS: atom_id res chain seq x y z
N MET A 1 -28.61 43.28 11.01
CA MET A 1 -27.91 42.77 12.23
C MET A 1 -26.43 42.60 11.85
N ALA A 2 -25.52 43.25 12.55
CA ALA A 2 -24.09 43.18 12.29
C ALA A 2 -23.60 41.73 12.58
N ASN A 3 -23.04 41.10 11.57
CA ASN A 3 -22.49 39.74 11.66
C ASN A 3 -21.20 39.81 12.50
N THR A 4 -21.34 39.66 13.83
CA THR A 4 -20.19 39.72 14.74
C THR A 4 -19.26 38.56 14.48
N LYS A 5 -18.12 38.84 13.85
CA LYS A 5 -17.09 37.83 13.56
C LYS A 5 -16.66 37.14 14.86
N ARG A 6 -16.74 35.82 14.90
CA ARG A 6 -16.27 35.02 16.04
C ARG A 6 -14.78 35.23 16.26
N LYS A 7 -14.33 35.37 17.49
CA LYS A 7 -12.94 35.56 17.90
C LYS A 7 -12.51 34.48 18.88
N ASP A 8 -11.24 34.13 18.86
CA ASP A 8 -10.64 33.28 19.91
C ASP A 8 -10.34 34.07 21.19
N LYS A 9 -9.76 33.40 22.20
CA LYS A 9 -9.34 34.02 23.48
C LYS A 9 -8.28 35.13 23.25
N SER A 10 -7.52 35.05 22.19
CA SER A 10 -6.49 36.05 21.80
C SER A 10 -7.04 37.14 20.87
N ARG A 11 -8.36 37.23 20.71
CA ARG A 11 -9.07 38.18 19.83
C ARG A 11 -8.80 38.02 18.32
N LYS A 12 -8.15 36.92 17.88
CA LYS A 12 -8.01 36.59 16.45
C LYS A 12 -9.37 36.19 15.87
N VAL A 13 -9.66 36.67 14.66
CA VAL A 13 -10.93 36.34 13.97
C VAL A 13 -10.87 34.91 13.48
N LEU A 14 -11.89 34.13 13.83
CA LEU A 14 -12.07 32.75 13.37
C LEU A 14 -12.87 32.69 12.07
N ARG A 15 -12.47 31.80 11.14
CA ARG A 15 -13.16 31.53 9.87
C ARG A 15 -14.40 30.65 10.11
N LYS A 16 -15.21 30.48 9.08
CA LYS A 16 -16.37 29.56 9.11
C LYS A 16 -15.86 28.12 9.31
N GLY A 17 -16.38 27.41 10.31
CA GLY A 17 -15.93 26.06 10.67
C GLY A 17 -14.89 26.02 11.77
N GLU A 18 -14.06 27.07 11.93
CA GLU A 18 -13.07 27.18 13.00
C GLU A 18 -13.76 27.45 14.36
N SER A 19 -13.22 26.85 15.43
CA SER A 19 -13.58 27.19 16.81
C SER A 19 -12.43 26.82 17.76
N GLN A 20 -12.34 27.54 18.89
CA GLN A 20 -11.40 27.22 19.96
C GLN A 20 -12.11 26.45 21.05
N ARG A 21 -11.55 25.36 21.53
CA ARG A 21 -12.06 24.53 22.61
C ARG A 21 -11.67 25.12 23.97
N PRO A 22 -12.34 24.69 25.07
CA PRO A 22 -12.01 25.14 26.43
C PRO A 22 -10.55 24.86 26.81
N ASP A 23 -9.98 23.75 26.33
CA ASP A 23 -8.60 23.32 26.58
C ASP A 23 -7.55 24.16 25.81
N GLY A 24 -8.02 25.15 25.02
CA GLY A 24 -7.14 26.01 24.20
C GLY A 24 -6.82 25.49 22.82
N THR A 25 -7.11 24.23 22.50
CA THR A 25 -6.92 23.67 21.16
C THR A 25 -7.92 24.24 20.16
N TYR A 26 -7.54 24.29 18.91
CA TYR A 26 -8.39 24.74 17.82
C TYR A 26 -8.96 23.54 17.08
N GLN A 27 -10.18 23.68 16.56
CA GLN A 27 -10.83 22.68 15.71
C GLN A 27 -11.44 23.35 14.48
N PHE A 28 -11.42 22.63 13.38
CA PHE A 28 -12.13 22.97 12.15
C PHE A 28 -13.10 21.85 11.78
N ARG A 29 -14.33 22.21 11.50
CA ARG A 29 -15.40 21.28 11.12
C ARG A 29 -15.91 21.61 9.73
N TRP A 30 -16.01 20.58 8.90
CA TRP A 30 -16.61 20.71 7.56
C TRP A 30 -17.48 19.50 7.24
N THR A 31 -18.22 19.59 6.19
CA THR A 31 -19.08 18.53 5.66
C THR A 31 -18.60 18.25 4.23
N ASP A 32 -18.39 16.98 3.91
CA ASP A 32 -18.04 16.54 2.57
C ASP A 32 -19.27 16.49 1.62
N GLU A 33 -19.06 16.08 0.38
CA GLU A 33 -20.10 15.97 -0.64
C GLU A 33 -21.16 14.91 -0.31
N ASN A 34 -20.76 13.89 0.45
CA ASN A 34 -21.63 12.82 0.95
C ASN A 34 -22.39 13.21 2.23
N ARG A 35 -22.37 14.49 2.63
CA ARG A 35 -22.97 15.03 3.86
C ARG A 35 -22.39 14.45 5.15
N LYS A 36 -21.23 13.79 5.09
CA LYS A 36 -20.51 13.29 6.25
C LYS A 36 -19.74 14.45 6.91
N ARG A 37 -19.82 14.53 8.23
CA ARG A 37 -19.13 15.57 9.02
C ARG A 37 -17.74 15.11 9.39
N HIS A 38 -16.76 15.97 9.16
CA HIS A 38 -15.37 15.78 9.51
C HIS A 38 -14.90 16.86 10.47
N CYS A 39 -13.86 16.55 11.25
CA CYS A 39 -13.26 17.48 12.19
C CYS A 39 -11.73 17.22 12.25
N ILE A 40 -10.95 18.30 12.25
CA ILE A 40 -9.52 18.26 12.55
C ILE A 40 -9.19 19.15 13.74
N TYR A 41 -8.07 18.86 14.35
CA TYR A 41 -7.59 19.57 15.53
C TYR A 41 -6.15 20.06 15.33
N ALA A 42 -5.82 21.19 15.96
CA ALA A 42 -4.46 21.72 16.02
C ALA A 42 -4.23 22.43 17.36
N ARG A 43 -2.98 22.54 17.78
CA ARG A 43 -2.60 23.24 19.00
C ARG A 43 -2.68 24.76 18.86
N ASN A 44 -2.43 25.27 17.67
CA ASN A 44 -2.50 26.69 17.36
C ASN A 44 -3.32 26.95 16.09
N LEU A 45 -3.68 28.20 15.86
CA LEU A 45 -4.54 28.60 14.75
C LEU A 45 -3.84 28.52 13.40
N ASP A 46 -2.53 28.76 13.38
CA ASP A 46 -1.75 28.77 12.14
C ASP A 46 -1.59 27.33 11.60
N ASP A 47 -1.33 26.36 12.48
CA ASP A 47 -1.33 24.92 12.12
C ASP A 47 -2.72 24.46 11.68
N LEU A 48 -3.79 24.95 12.31
CA LEU A 48 -5.14 24.62 11.88
C LEU A 48 -5.38 25.08 10.45
N ARG A 49 -5.02 26.32 10.15
CA ARG A 49 -5.19 26.93 8.83
C ARG A 49 -4.35 26.25 7.75
N TYR A 50 -3.12 25.85 8.09
CA TYR A 50 -2.33 25.03 7.19
C TYR A 50 -3.06 23.73 6.79
N LYS A 51 -3.63 23.02 7.78
CA LYS A 51 -4.43 21.81 7.53
C LYS A 51 -5.72 22.08 6.75
N GLU A 52 -6.37 23.23 6.97
CA GLU A 52 -7.54 23.66 6.19
C GLU A 52 -7.17 23.88 4.72
N ASP A 53 -6.06 24.59 4.47
CA ASP A 53 -5.59 24.86 3.11
C ASP A 53 -5.23 23.55 2.37
N GLU A 54 -4.67 22.54 3.09
CA GLU A 54 -4.48 21.19 2.53
C GLU A 54 -5.79 20.49 2.19
N ILE A 55 -6.80 20.57 3.07
CA ILE A 55 -8.13 19.99 2.82
C ILE A 55 -8.80 20.67 1.61
N ASP A 56 -8.71 21.98 1.52
CA ASP A 56 -9.28 22.72 0.40
C ASP A 56 -8.58 22.39 -0.94
N LYS A 57 -7.27 22.13 -0.89
CA LYS A 57 -6.51 21.65 -2.03
C LYS A 57 -6.93 20.23 -2.42
N ASP A 58 -7.03 19.30 -1.45
CA ASP A 58 -7.49 17.94 -1.70
C ASP A 58 -8.88 17.94 -2.32
N LYS A 59 -9.79 18.78 -1.79
CA LYS A 59 -11.13 18.91 -2.32
C LYS A 59 -11.16 19.46 -3.76
N LYS A 60 -10.31 20.44 -4.10
CA LYS A 60 -10.18 20.95 -5.45
C LYS A 60 -9.64 19.92 -6.42
N ASP A 61 -8.74 19.05 -5.95
CA ASP A 61 -8.17 17.94 -6.71
C ASP A 61 -9.09 16.71 -6.78
N GLY A 62 -10.28 16.77 -6.18
CA GLY A 62 -11.26 15.67 -6.17
C GLY A 62 -10.99 14.58 -5.15
N ILE A 63 -9.96 14.71 -4.31
CA ILE A 63 -9.59 13.67 -3.34
C ILE A 63 -10.66 13.49 -2.27
N LYS A 64 -11.05 12.25 -2.03
CA LYS A 64 -12.05 11.88 -1.03
C LYS A 64 -11.62 12.27 0.38
N ALA A 65 -12.50 12.89 1.16
CA ALA A 65 -12.21 13.32 2.53
C ALA A 65 -11.84 12.13 3.45
N GLU A 66 -12.39 10.94 3.20
CA GLU A 66 -12.13 9.72 3.96
C GLU A 66 -10.71 9.16 3.73
N ALA A 67 -10.05 9.50 2.62
CA ALA A 67 -8.71 9.07 2.31
C ALA A 67 -7.68 9.39 3.42
N ARG A 68 -7.93 10.46 4.19
CA ARG A 68 -7.08 10.86 5.33
C ARG A 68 -7.10 9.87 6.50
N TYR A 69 -8.13 9.03 6.56
CA TYR A 69 -8.34 8.06 7.64
C TYR A 69 -8.30 6.61 7.14
N THR A 70 -8.14 6.41 5.84
CA THR A 70 -8.06 5.09 5.20
C THR A 70 -6.63 4.59 5.27
N SER A 71 -6.42 3.44 5.89
CA SER A 71 -5.11 2.78 5.92
C SER A 71 -4.86 2.00 4.63
N LEU A 72 -3.60 1.62 4.39
CA LEU A 72 -3.26 0.73 3.28
C LEU A 72 -3.93 -0.65 3.47
N ASN A 73 -4.13 -1.11 4.72
CA ASN A 73 -4.88 -2.34 4.99
C ASN A 73 -6.34 -2.22 4.57
N ASP A 74 -7.02 -1.12 4.87
CA ASP A 74 -8.42 -0.90 4.47
C ASP A 74 -8.54 -0.92 2.93
N MET A 75 -7.60 -0.29 2.24
CA MET A 75 -7.55 -0.27 0.80
C MET A 75 -7.28 -1.64 0.19
N TYR A 76 -6.42 -2.44 0.82
CA TYR A 76 -6.16 -3.82 0.42
C TYR A 76 -7.40 -4.71 0.60
N GLU A 77 -8.14 -4.58 1.72
CA GLU A 77 -9.37 -5.33 1.94
C GLU A 77 -10.40 -5.01 0.84
N LEU A 78 -10.58 -3.75 0.52
CA LEU A 78 -11.46 -3.33 -0.57
C LEU A 78 -11.00 -3.90 -1.92
N TRP A 79 -9.72 -3.80 -2.23
CA TRP A 79 -9.14 -4.38 -3.45
C TRP A 79 -9.35 -5.90 -3.51
N ARG A 80 -9.11 -6.60 -2.40
CA ARG A 80 -9.27 -8.06 -2.30
C ARG A 80 -10.71 -8.48 -2.57
N ASP A 81 -11.66 -7.77 -1.99
CA ASP A 81 -13.09 -8.10 -2.10
C ASP A 81 -13.64 -7.81 -3.51
N LEU A 82 -13.06 -6.85 -4.22
CA LEU A 82 -13.46 -6.49 -5.59
C LEU A 82 -12.71 -7.30 -6.66
N LYS A 83 -11.53 -7.85 -6.35
CA LYS A 83 -10.69 -8.53 -7.34
C LYS A 83 -11.35 -9.78 -7.90
N ARG A 84 -11.49 -9.83 -9.23
CA ARG A 84 -12.09 -10.95 -9.98
C ARG A 84 -11.21 -11.27 -11.21
N GLY A 85 -11.47 -12.39 -11.83
CA GLY A 85 -10.86 -12.75 -13.13
C GLY A 85 -9.44 -13.30 -13.06
N ILE A 86 -8.91 -13.60 -11.85
CA ILE A 86 -7.59 -14.21 -11.66
C ILE A 86 -7.73 -15.66 -11.20
N LYS A 87 -6.72 -16.49 -11.54
CA LYS A 87 -6.67 -17.88 -11.07
C LYS A 87 -6.54 -17.94 -9.56
N ASN A 88 -7.19 -18.95 -8.94
CA ASN A 88 -7.18 -19.10 -7.48
C ASN A 88 -5.75 -19.13 -6.90
N ASN A 89 -4.84 -19.89 -7.49
CA ASN A 89 -3.45 -19.95 -7.02
C ASN A 89 -2.74 -18.58 -7.08
N THR A 90 -3.07 -17.73 -8.06
CA THR A 90 -2.51 -16.37 -8.15
C THR A 90 -3.09 -15.48 -7.04
N PHE A 91 -4.37 -15.62 -6.77
CA PHE A 91 -5.05 -14.88 -5.70
C PHE A 91 -4.49 -15.23 -4.32
N GLU A 92 -4.35 -16.53 -4.03
CA GLU A 92 -3.76 -17.00 -2.77
C GLU A 92 -2.31 -16.56 -2.61
N ASN A 93 -1.53 -16.52 -3.71
CA ASN A 93 -0.17 -15.97 -3.67
C ASN A 93 -0.17 -14.47 -3.35
N TYR A 94 -1.07 -13.69 -3.95
CA TYR A 94 -1.19 -12.25 -3.64
C TYR A 94 -1.57 -12.02 -2.19
N LYS A 95 -2.53 -12.79 -1.68
CA LYS A 95 -2.93 -12.77 -0.28
C LYS A 95 -1.75 -13.10 0.63
N TYR A 96 -1.04 -14.19 0.36
CA TYR A 96 0.14 -14.57 1.13
C TYR A 96 1.21 -13.47 1.15
N MET A 97 1.52 -12.86 0.00
CA MET A 97 2.50 -11.78 -0.09
C MET A 97 2.09 -10.57 0.76
N TYR A 98 0.83 -10.16 0.70
CA TYR A 98 0.35 -9.04 1.48
C TYR A 98 0.32 -9.33 2.98
N GLU A 99 -0.30 -10.43 3.39
CA GLU A 99 -0.46 -10.80 4.80
C GLU A 99 0.89 -11.00 5.50
N THR A 100 1.83 -11.67 4.82
CA THR A 100 3.14 -12.02 5.42
C THR A 100 4.10 -10.84 5.46
N PHE A 101 4.11 -10.00 4.44
CA PHE A 101 5.15 -8.99 4.30
C PHE A 101 4.65 -7.55 4.53
N VAL A 102 3.42 -7.21 4.14
CA VAL A 102 2.93 -5.83 4.10
C VAL A 102 2.10 -5.46 5.32
N ARG A 103 1.13 -6.31 5.70
CA ARG A 103 0.08 -6.02 6.68
C ARG A 103 0.60 -5.42 7.98
N ASN A 104 1.61 -6.04 8.59
CA ASN A 104 2.15 -5.65 9.88
C ASN A 104 3.35 -4.67 9.78
N GLN A 105 3.76 -4.28 8.57
CA GLN A 105 4.87 -3.36 8.35
C GLN A 105 4.34 -1.95 7.99
N ILE A 106 3.96 -1.78 6.74
CA ILE A 106 3.45 -0.49 6.24
C ILE A 106 1.93 -0.45 6.14
N GLY A 107 1.25 -1.60 6.30
CA GLY A 107 -0.19 -1.73 6.08
C GLY A 107 -1.07 -0.87 7.00
N SER A 108 -0.62 -0.57 8.22
CA SER A 108 -1.34 0.29 9.16
C SER A 108 -1.19 1.80 8.90
N GLN A 109 -0.30 2.19 8.00
CA GLN A 109 -0.11 3.60 7.65
C GLN A 109 -1.28 4.11 6.80
N PHE A 110 -1.65 5.38 7.00
CA PHE A 110 -2.65 6.02 6.15
C PHE A 110 -2.16 6.16 4.72
N ILE A 111 -3.01 5.81 3.76
CA ILE A 111 -2.63 5.71 2.34
C ILE A 111 -2.09 7.02 1.78
N MET A 112 -2.64 8.16 2.21
CA MET A 112 -2.17 9.49 1.82
C MET A 112 -0.79 9.85 2.39
N SER A 113 -0.37 9.22 3.49
CA SER A 113 0.92 9.51 4.13
C SER A 113 2.08 8.76 3.50
N ILE A 114 1.79 7.65 2.78
CA ILE A 114 2.81 6.79 2.18
C ILE A 114 3.40 7.47 0.94
N LYS A 115 4.70 7.76 1.01
CA LYS A 115 5.44 8.37 -0.10
C LYS A 115 6.30 7.34 -0.83
N LYS A 116 6.71 7.68 -2.03
CA LYS A 116 7.64 6.88 -2.83
C LYS A 116 8.92 6.51 -2.08
N THR A 117 9.43 7.42 -1.25
CA THR A 117 10.60 7.20 -0.39
C THR A 117 10.36 6.13 0.68
N ASP A 118 9.16 6.04 1.22
CA ASP A 118 8.81 5.05 2.24
C ASP A 118 8.72 3.66 1.63
N ILE A 119 8.15 3.55 0.43
CA ILE A 119 8.14 2.30 -0.35
C ILE A 119 9.57 1.86 -0.71
N LYS A 120 10.46 2.78 -1.11
CA LYS A 120 11.87 2.45 -1.36
C LYS A 120 12.58 1.94 -0.12
N ARG A 121 12.42 2.61 1.03
CA ARG A 121 12.97 2.15 2.31
C ARG A 121 12.44 0.78 2.70
N TYR A 122 11.15 0.58 2.54
CA TYR A 122 10.51 -0.69 2.81
C TYR A 122 11.09 -1.82 1.95
N TYR A 123 11.26 -1.63 0.65
CA TYR A 123 11.85 -2.66 -0.21
C TYR A 123 13.33 -2.91 0.13
N ASN A 124 14.09 -1.87 0.47
CA ASN A 124 15.47 -2.03 0.91
C ASN A 124 15.54 -2.86 2.21
N SER A 125 14.67 -2.62 3.19
CA SER A 125 14.64 -3.42 4.42
C SER A 125 14.29 -4.90 4.15
N LEU A 126 13.43 -5.19 3.17
CA LEU A 126 13.15 -6.56 2.75
C LEU A 126 14.37 -7.27 2.15
N VAL A 127 15.23 -6.54 1.43
CA VAL A 127 16.49 -7.06 0.89
C VAL A 127 17.52 -7.24 2.00
N ASP A 128 17.77 -6.19 2.76
CA ASP A 128 18.90 -6.09 3.67
C ASP A 128 18.71 -6.90 4.96
N GLU A 129 17.49 -6.85 5.52
CA GLU A 129 17.17 -7.48 6.80
C GLU A 129 16.57 -8.89 6.63
N ARG A 130 15.71 -9.08 5.63
CA ARG A 130 15.02 -10.37 5.41
C ARG A 130 15.63 -11.20 4.30
N HIS A 131 16.63 -10.70 3.61
CA HIS A 131 17.34 -11.38 2.52
C HIS A 131 16.40 -11.98 1.45
N LEU A 132 15.30 -11.29 1.14
CA LEU A 132 14.33 -11.78 0.18
C LEU A 132 14.89 -11.78 -1.24
N LYS A 133 14.52 -12.81 -1.99
CA LYS A 133 14.88 -12.91 -3.41
C LYS A 133 14.14 -11.83 -4.23
N PRO A 134 14.76 -11.34 -5.30
CA PRO A 134 14.17 -10.35 -6.21
C PRO A 134 12.75 -10.70 -6.68
N ALA A 135 12.53 -11.97 -7.04
CA ALA A 135 11.22 -12.45 -7.49
C ALA A 135 10.12 -12.32 -6.42
N THR A 136 10.49 -12.46 -5.14
CA THR A 136 9.55 -12.27 -4.03
C THR A 136 9.19 -10.79 -3.89
N ILE A 137 10.17 -9.89 -4.01
CA ILE A 137 9.93 -8.45 -3.97
C ILE A 137 9.09 -7.99 -5.16
N ASP A 138 9.32 -8.54 -6.36
CA ASP A 138 8.47 -8.30 -7.52
C ASP A 138 7.02 -8.74 -7.28
N SER A 139 6.81 -9.87 -6.59
CA SER A 139 5.47 -10.35 -6.24
C SER A 139 4.79 -9.42 -5.22
N ILE A 140 5.50 -8.96 -4.20
CA ILE A 140 5.01 -7.99 -3.22
C ILE A 140 4.66 -6.67 -3.92
N HIS A 141 5.55 -6.19 -4.78
CA HIS A 141 5.34 -4.96 -5.55
C HIS A 141 4.10 -5.06 -6.45
N THR A 142 3.90 -6.21 -7.10
CA THR A 142 2.74 -6.43 -7.98
C THR A 142 1.42 -6.24 -7.23
N VAL A 143 1.33 -6.72 -5.99
CA VAL A 143 0.13 -6.53 -5.16
C VAL A 143 0.00 -5.07 -4.73
N LEU A 144 1.07 -4.48 -4.18
CA LEU A 144 1.06 -3.10 -3.74
C LEU A 144 0.71 -2.12 -4.87
N HIS A 145 1.28 -2.34 -6.06
CA HIS A 145 1.01 -1.50 -7.22
C HIS A 145 -0.47 -1.50 -7.58
N GLN A 146 -1.12 -2.67 -7.61
CA GLN A 146 -2.54 -2.78 -7.91
C GLN A 146 -3.43 -2.13 -6.84
N VAL A 147 -3.07 -2.27 -5.56
CA VAL A 147 -3.82 -1.62 -4.46
C VAL A 147 -3.70 -0.10 -4.53
N PHE A 148 -2.50 0.43 -4.79
CA PHE A 148 -2.29 1.86 -4.94
C PHE A 148 -2.89 2.41 -6.24
N GLU A 149 -2.91 1.61 -7.32
CA GLU A 149 -3.56 2.00 -8.57
C GLU A 149 -5.07 2.16 -8.37
N MET A 150 -5.72 1.21 -7.70
CA MET A 150 -7.13 1.36 -7.32
C MET A 150 -7.36 2.59 -6.43
N ALA A 151 -6.42 2.90 -5.53
CA ALA A 151 -6.52 4.09 -4.69
C ALA A 151 -6.39 5.40 -5.49
N VAL A 152 -5.66 5.40 -6.62
CA VAL A 152 -5.62 6.53 -7.56
C VAL A 152 -6.93 6.61 -8.34
N ASP A 153 -7.40 5.49 -8.90
CA ASP A 153 -8.62 5.42 -9.70
C ASP A 153 -9.88 5.83 -8.89
N ASP A 154 -9.86 5.55 -7.60
CA ASP A 154 -10.93 5.87 -6.66
C ASP A 154 -10.73 7.21 -5.92
N ASP A 155 -9.84 8.07 -6.36
CA ASP A 155 -9.58 9.41 -5.80
C ASP A 155 -9.18 9.43 -4.30
N TYR A 156 -8.46 8.40 -3.83
CA TYR A 156 -7.86 8.40 -2.49
C TYR A 156 -6.48 9.08 -2.48
N ILE A 157 -5.73 8.97 -3.56
CA ILE A 157 -4.40 9.57 -3.73
C ILE A 157 -4.21 10.10 -5.15
N ARG A 158 -3.33 11.10 -5.31
CA ARG A 158 -3.09 11.74 -6.62
C ARG A 158 -2.23 10.92 -7.57
N SER A 159 -1.35 10.09 -7.04
CA SER A 159 -0.39 9.31 -7.84
C SER A 159 0.02 8.05 -7.09
N ASN A 160 0.38 7.02 -7.84
CA ASN A 160 0.81 5.75 -7.26
C ASN A 160 2.25 5.86 -6.72
N PRO A 161 2.47 5.73 -5.39
CA PRO A 161 3.81 5.85 -4.81
C PRO A 161 4.74 4.68 -5.17
N THR A 162 4.21 3.59 -5.73
CA THR A 162 5.01 2.43 -6.13
C THR A 162 5.61 2.56 -7.53
N ASP A 163 5.20 3.57 -8.32
CA ASP A 163 5.66 3.76 -9.69
C ASP A 163 7.18 3.90 -9.79
N ASN A 164 7.79 3.06 -10.64
CA ASN A 164 9.22 3.07 -10.93
C ASN A 164 10.15 2.82 -9.74
N VAL A 165 9.65 2.38 -8.59
CA VAL A 165 10.45 2.16 -7.37
C VAL A 165 11.44 1.02 -7.54
N LEU A 166 11.05 -0.07 -8.19
CA LEU A 166 11.91 -1.24 -8.40
C LEU A 166 13.03 -1.04 -9.43
N ARG A 167 12.99 0.04 -10.21
CA ARG A 167 13.97 0.24 -11.29
C ARG A 167 15.41 0.31 -10.78
N GLU A 168 15.65 0.97 -9.64
CA GLU A 168 16.97 1.09 -9.03
C GLU A 168 17.39 -0.25 -8.39
N LEU A 169 16.49 -0.89 -7.66
CA LEU A 169 16.71 -2.20 -7.06
C LEU A 169 17.07 -3.25 -8.12
N LYS A 170 16.34 -3.30 -9.24
CA LYS A 170 16.62 -4.23 -10.36
C LYS A 170 17.98 -4.01 -11.02
N LYS A 171 18.55 -2.80 -10.92
CA LYS A 171 19.90 -2.50 -11.41
C LYS A 171 20.99 -2.86 -10.40
N SER A 172 20.67 -3.04 -9.12
CA SER A 172 21.65 -3.42 -8.12
C SER A 172 22.11 -4.88 -8.32
N HIS A 173 23.37 -5.18 -7.93
CA HIS A 173 23.97 -6.51 -8.09
C HIS A 173 23.23 -7.63 -7.34
N CYS A 174 22.37 -7.28 -6.35
CA CYS A 174 21.56 -8.23 -5.60
C CYS A 174 20.50 -8.95 -6.45
N PHE A 175 20.19 -8.44 -7.63
CA PHE A 175 19.15 -8.95 -8.52
C PHE A 175 19.67 -9.87 -9.64
N LYS A 176 20.87 -10.43 -9.52
CA LYS A 176 21.33 -11.48 -10.45
C LYS A 176 20.54 -12.76 -10.19
N THR A 177 19.55 -13.01 -11.00
CA THR A 177 18.82 -14.28 -10.99
C THR A 177 19.70 -15.34 -11.67
N GLU A 178 20.00 -16.44 -10.98
CA GLU A 178 20.59 -17.61 -11.65
C GLU A 178 19.68 -18.06 -12.78
N LYS A 179 20.25 -18.20 -13.97
CA LYS A 179 19.49 -18.71 -15.11
C LYS A 179 19.09 -20.15 -14.81
N ARG A 180 17.80 -20.38 -14.63
CA ARG A 180 17.25 -21.73 -14.57
C ARG A 180 17.42 -22.35 -15.93
N ARG A 181 17.98 -23.55 -15.99
CA ARG A 181 18.09 -24.36 -17.21
C ARG A 181 17.20 -25.60 -17.09
N ALA A 182 16.69 -26.07 -18.19
CA ALA A 182 16.04 -27.37 -18.26
C ALA A 182 17.09 -28.49 -18.04
N LEU A 183 16.66 -29.63 -17.54
CA LEU A 183 17.48 -30.81 -17.47
C LEU A 183 17.81 -31.28 -18.90
N THR A 184 19.05 -31.72 -19.13
CA THR A 184 19.39 -32.46 -20.34
C THR A 184 18.79 -33.87 -20.31
N LYS A 185 18.63 -34.51 -21.47
CA LYS A 185 18.09 -35.88 -21.51
C LYS A 185 18.79 -36.86 -20.58
N PRO A 186 20.14 -36.95 -20.52
CA PRO A 186 20.82 -37.81 -19.55
C PRO A 186 20.53 -37.47 -18.10
N GLU A 187 20.48 -36.19 -17.77
CA GLU A 187 20.13 -35.75 -16.40
C GLU A 187 18.68 -36.09 -16.02
N GLN A 188 17.78 -35.98 -16.97
CA GLN A 188 16.37 -36.40 -16.80
C GLN A 188 16.27 -37.90 -16.55
N GLU A 189 16.97 -38.72 -17.29
CA GLU A 189 16.99 -40.17 -17.08
C GLU A 189 17.57 -40.57 -15.73
N LEU A 190 18.67 -39.97 -15.31
CA LEU A 190 19.25 -40.15 -13.99
C LEU A 190 18.25 -39.75 -12.87
N PHE A 191 17.59 -38.61 -13.03
CA PHE A 191 16.61 -38.12 -12.08
C PHE A 191 15.38 -39.04 -11.97
N LEU A 192 14.85 -39.49 -13.12
CA LEU A 192 13.73 -40.42 -13.15
C LEU A 192 14.08 -41.79 -12.54
N ASN A 193 15.31 -42.31 -12.81
CA ASN A 193 15.77 -43.54 -12.21
C ASN A 193 15.95 -43.42 -10.69
N TYR A 194 16.48 -42.30 -10.21
CA TYR A 194 16.53 -42.00 -8.77
C TYR A 194 15.15 -42.03 -8.13
N LEU A 195 14.17 -41.34 -8.73
CA LEU A 195 12.79 -41.31 -8.24
C LEU A 195 12.13 -42.70 -8.20
N LYS A 196 12.36 -43.54 -9.20
CA LYS A 196 11.82 -44.90 -9.24
C LYS A 196 12.39 -45.81 -8.14
N ASN A 197 13.61 -45.57 -7.72
CA ASN A 197 14.32 -46.37 -6.72
C ASN A 197 14.20 -45.83 -5.29
N THR A 198 13.50 -44.72 -5.09
CA THR A 198 13.34 -44.09 -3.77
C THR A 198 12.00 -44.53 -3.16
N PRO A 199 11.96 -45.01 -1.88
CA PRO A 199 10.74 -45.47 -1.22
C PRO A 199 9.62 -44.42 -1.17
N GLU A 200 9.98 -43.13 -1.22
CA GLU A 200 9.06 -41.98 -1.21
C GLU A 200 8.61 -41.56 -2.62
N ALA A 201 8.87 -42.36 -3.64
CA ALA A 201 8.56 -42.06 -5.05
C ALA A 201 7.13 -41.66 -5.32
N GLN A 202 6.17 -42.14 -4.52
CA GLN A 202 4.76 -41.76 -4.63
C GLN A 202 4.49 -40.26 -4.45
N TYR A 203 5.31 -39.54 -3.71
CA TYR A 203 5.20 -38.08 -3.53
C TYR A 203 5.76 -37.31 -4.73
N TRP A 204 6.55 -37.98 -5.58
CA TRP A 204 7.22 -37.39 -6.74
C TRP A 204 6.49 -37.66 -8.06
N TYR A 205 5.40 -38.41 -8.02
CA TYR A 205 4.61 -38.77 -9.19
C TYR A 205 4.18 -37.57 -10.06
N PRO A 206 3.75 -36.43 -9.48
CA PRO A 206 3.39 -35.26 -10.28
C PRO A 206 4.58 -34.67 -11.08
N ILE A 207 5.81 -34.86 -10.61
CA ILE A 207 7.01 -34.38 -11.28
C ILE A 207 7.33 -35.26 -12.50
N SER A 208 7.15 -36.59 -12.40
CA SER A 208 7.40 -37.50 -13.50
C SER A 208 6.42 -37.31 -14.67
N VAL A 209 5.15 -36.98 -14.38
CA VAL A 209 4.11 -36.73 -15.39
C VAL A 209 4.32 -35.43 -16.15
N SER A 210 4.96 -34.41 -15.56
CA SER A 210 5.20 -33.13 -16.23
C SER A 210 6.31 -33.19 -17.29
N TYR A 211 7.02 -34.32 -17.43
CA TYR A 211 8.13 -34.53 -18.41
C TYR A 211 7.80 -35.55 -19.52
N THR A 212 6.57 -36.07 -19.54
CA THR A 212 6.05 -36.90 -20.64
C THR A 212 5.16 -36.10 -21.55
#